data_105bc88c49f8b07d3a13bb714e5e06ff
#
_entry.id   105bc88c49f8b07d3a13bb714e5e06ff
#
_cell.length_a   1.000
_cell.length_b   1.000
_cell.length_c   1.000
_cell.angle_alpha   90.00
_cell.angle_beta   90.00
_cell.angle_gamma   90.00
#
_symmetry.space_group_name_H-M   'P 1'
#
loop_
_entity.id
_entity.type
_entity.pdbx_description
1 polymer ?
#
loop_
_entity_poly.entity_id
_entity_poly.type
_entity_poly.pdbx_seq_one_letter_code
_entity_poly.pdbx_strand_id
1 'polypeptide(L)'
;YSSLGAPVASDLTWETAQQWDLGLDVSMLGNRFNLTADIYMRDTKDMLTEGIALPGVYGADSPDMNSADLRTKGYELTVNWRDQFQLAGKPFEYSIGFNISDYKSVITKYDNPERSFAKDYYEGMEIGEIWGFVTDGFFKTDEEAKAYAKEVDLSYSSGRLTGGWLAGDLK
;
A
#
# COMPACT_ATOMS: atom_id res chain seq x y z
N TYR A 1 19.16 -26.26 -27.05
CA TYR A 1 19.45 -25.88 -25.67
C TYR A 1 18.26 -26.28 -24.81
N SER A 2 18.43 -27.15 -23.82
CA SER A 2 17.40 -27.41 -22.80
C SER A 2 17.73 -26.57 -21.57
N SER A 3 16.77 -25.75 -21.12
CA SER A 3 16.84 -25.05 -19.83
C SER A 3 16.11 -25.85 -18.78
N LEU A 4 16.65 -25.90 -17.56
CA LEU A 4 15.90 -26.39 -16.40
C LEU A 4 14.85 -25.32 -16.05
N GLY A 5 13.58 -25.75 -15.91
CA GLY A 5 12.55 -24.88 -15.33
C GLY A 5 12.78 -24.68 -13.84
N ALA A 6 12.08 -23.70 -13.25
CA ALA A 6 12.09 -23.51 -11.81
C ALA A 6 11.65 -24.80 -11.08
N PRO A 7 12.30 -25.18 -9.98
CA PRO A 7 11.85 -26.30 -9.18
C PRO A 7 10.48 -25.99 -8.57
N VAL A 8 9.67 -27.00 -8.34
CA VAL A 8 8.36 -26.85 -7.69
C VAL A 8 8.53 -27.23 -6.22
N ALA A 9 8.10 -26.36 -5.32
CA ALA A 9 8.10 -26.64 -3.89
C ALA A 9 7.13 -27.80 -3.59
N SER A 10 7.56 -28.75 -2.78
CA SER A 10 6.78 -29.97 -2.48
C SER A 10 5.58 -29.72 -1.56
N ASP A 11 5.52 -28.57 -0.92
CA ASP A 11 4.54 -28.12 0.07
C ASP A 11 3.60 -27.03 -0.46
N LEU A 12 3.56 -26.84 -1.78
CA LEU A 12 2.61 -25.90 -2.39
C LEU A 12 1.17 -26.24 -2.03
N THR A 13 0.44 -25.23 -1.58
CA THR A 13 -0.97 -25.33 -1.25
C THR A 13 -1.77 -24.17 -1.86
N TRP A 14 -3.09 -24.25 -1.75
CA TRP A 14 -3.98 -23.18 -2.22
C TRP A 14 -3.96 -22.01 -1.25
N GLU A 15 -4.01 -20.80 -1.80
CA GLU A 15 -4.30 -19.59 -1.04
C GLU A 15 -5.69 -19.68 -0.42
N THR A 16 -5.81 -19.24 0.81
CA THR A 16 -7.09 -19.23 1.54
C THR A 16 -7.50 -17.82 1.90
N ALA A 17 -8.68 -17.39 1.46
CA ALA A 17 -9.26 -16.12 1.84
C ALA A 17 -10.41 -16.32 2.84
N GLN A 18 -10.34 -15.65 3.98
CA GLN A 18 -11.39 -15.58 5.00
C GLN A 18 -11.86 -14.14 5.12
N GLN A 19 -13.17 -13.90 5.07
CA GLN A 19 -13.73 -12.57 5.18
C GLN A 19 -14.81 -12.51 6.27
N TRP A 20 -14.77 -11.43 7.05
CA TRP A 20 -15.81 -10.99 7.96
C TRP A 20 -16.37 -9.68 7.47
N ASP A 21 -17.68 -9.58 7.48
CA ASP A 21 -18.41 -8.42 6.99
C ASP A 21 -19.54 -8.11 7.95
N LEU A 22 -19.69 -6.84 8.34
CA LEU A 22 -20.76 -6.35 9.17
C LEU A 22 -21.35 -5.10 8.52
N GLY A 23 -22.57 -5.25 8.00
CA GLY A 23 -23.31 -4.18 7.34
C GLY A 23 -24.50 -3.69 8.14
N LEU A 24 -24.80 -2.42 7.99
CA LEU A 24 -25.98 -1.76 8.56
C LEU A 24 -26.67 -0.93 7.48
N ASP A 25 -27.93 -1.26 7.19
CA ASP A 25 -28.80 -0.48 6.33
C ASP A 25 -29.92 0.16 7.14
N VAL A 26 -30.06 1.47 7.04
CA VAL A 26 -31.09 2.24 7.73
C VAL A 26 -31.83 3.12 6.74
N SER A 27 -33.17 2.99 6.71
CA SER A 27 -34.05 3.86 5.96
C SER A 27 -35.05 4.53 6.90
N MET A 28 -35.10 5.86 6.87
CA MET A 28 -35.94 6.66 7.78
C MET A 28 -36.71 7.73 7.02
N LEU A 29 -37.68 8.36 7.74
CA LEU A 29 -38.47 9.50 7.25
C LEU A 29 -39.16 9.24 5.90
N GLY A 30 -39.74 8.01 5.74
CA GLY A 30 -40.42 7.65 4.50
C GLY A 30 -39.46 7.53 3.30
N ASN A 31 -38.29 6.93 3.51
CA ASN A 31 -37.19 6.79 2.53
C ASN A 31 -36.52 8.11 2.09
N ARG A 32 -36.71 9.20 2.85
CA ARG A 32 -35.97 10.44 2.60
C ARG A 32 -34.51 10.35 3.00
N PHE A 33 -34.23 9.65 4.12
CA PHE A 33 -32.87 9.38 4.60
C PHE A 33 -32.56 7.90 4.45
N ASN A 34 -31.45 7.59 3.79
CA ASN A 34 -30.92 6.25 3.65
C ASN A 34 -29.43 6.26 4.01
N LEU A 35 -29.05 5.33 4.87
CA LEU A 35 -27.69 5.10 5.33
C LEU A 35 -27.35 3.65 5.09
N THR A 36 -26.22 3.40 4.43
CA THR A 36 -25.57 2.08 4.36
C THR A 36 -24.16 2.25 4.93
N ALA A 37 -23.81 1.40 5.89
CA ALA A 37 -22.49 1.40 6.52
C ALA A 37 -22.00 -0.04 6.62
N ASP A 38 -20.78 -0.28 6.14
CA ASP A 38 -20.14 -1.58 6.16
C ASP A 38 -18.74 -1.47 6.74
N ILE A 39 -18.36 -2.46 7.54
CA ILE A 39 -17.00 -2.68 8.00
C ILE A 39 -16.60 -4.12 7.68
N TYR A 40 -15.41 -4.32 7.17
CA TYR A 40 -14.94 -5.64 6.79
C TYR A 40 -13.49 -5.90 7.18
N MET A 41 -13.19 -7.19 7.31
CA MET A 41 -11.84 -7.69 7.47
C MET A 41 -11.65 -8.94 6.62
N ARG A 42 -10.62 -8.95 5.79
CA ARG A 42 -10.25 -10.09 4.96
C ARG A 42 -8.82 -10.51 5.27
N ASP A 43 -8.64 -11.77 5.63
CA ASP A 43 -7.35 -12.44 5.78
C ASP A 43 -7.12 -13.33 4.55
N THR A 44 -6.03 -13.08 3.83
CA THR A 44 -5.53 -13.97 2.78
C THR A 44 -4.28 -14.64 3.31
N LYS A 45 -4.30 -15.97 3.37
CA LYS A 45 -3.22 -16.78 3.92
C LYS A 45 -2.59 -17.64 2.84
N ASP A 46 -1.35 -18.04 3.08
CA ASP A 46 -0.59 -18.93 2.23
C ASP A 46 -0.48 -18.42 0.78
N MET A 47 -0.31 -17.09 0.64
CA MET A 47 -0.11 -16.44 -0.65
C MET A 47 1.18 -16.92 -1.29
N LEU A 48 1.14 -17.18 -2.59
CA LEU A 48 2.32 -17.52 -3.38
C LEU A 48 3.22 -16.31 -3.54
N THR A 49 4.46 -16.47 -3.17
CA THR A 49 5.53 -15.48 -3.38
C THR A 49 6.77 -16.17 -3.89
N GLU A 50 7.68 -15.39 -4.47
CA GLU A 50 8.99 -15.88 -4.83
C GLU A 50 9.70 -16.44 -3.57
N GLY A 51 10.20 -17.66 -3.68
CA GLY A 51 10.86 -18.33 -2.58
C GLY A 51 12.28 -17.84 -2.33
N ILE A 52 13.04 -18.63 -1.56
CA ILE A 52 14.43 -18.31 -1.22
C ILE A 52 15.28 -18.28 -2.49
N ALA A 53 16.04 -17.20 -2.68
CA ALA A 53 16.96 -17.07 -3.80
C ALA A 53 17.96 -18.24 -3.84
N LEU A 54 17.97 -18.95 -4.95
CA LEU A 54 18.91 -20.04 -5.16
C LEU A 54 20.30 -19.49 -5.51
N PRO A 55 21.38 -20.19 -5.10
CA PRO A 55 22.72 -19.83 -5.56
C PRO A 55 22.79 -19.86 -7.09
N GLY A 56 23.48 -18.88 -7.70
CA GLY A 56 23.58 -18.77 -9.17
C GLY A 56 24.14 -20.02 -9.89
N VAL A 57 24.86 -20.88 -9.17
CA VAL A 57 25.37 -22.17 -9.69
C VAL A 57 24.27 -23.20 -9.93
N TYR A 58 23.05 -22.98 -9.38
CA TYR A 58 21.93 -23.88 -9.57
C TYR A 58 21.35 -23.81 -10.98
N GLY A 59 21.45 -22.65 -11.63
CA GLY A 59 21.07 -22.46 -13.03
C GLY A 59 19.55 -22.49 -13.30
N ALA A 60 18.73 -22.31 -12.27
CA ALA A 60 17.27 -22.17 -12.38
C ALA A 60 16.77 -21.08 -11.44
N ASP A 61 15.57 -20.54 -11.74
CA ASP A 61 14.90 -19.54 -10.93
C ASP A 61 14.43 -20.12 -9.58
N SER A 62 14.19 -19.23 -8.62
CA SER A 62 13.64 -19.60 -7.31
C SER A 62 12.25 -20.21 -7.47
N PRO A 63 11.89 -21.26 -6.68
CA PRO A 63 10.54 -21.80 -6.68
C PRO A 63 9.57 -20.83 -5.99
N ASP A 64 8.32 -20.81 -6.45
CA ASP A 64 7.25 -20.17 -5.70
C ASP A 64 6.94 -20.96 -4.43
N MET A 65 6.64 -20.26 -3.34
CA MET A 65 6.33 -20.82 -2.03
C MET A 65 5.14 -20.09 -1.39
N ASN A 66 4.36 -20.80 -0.57
CA ASN A 66 3.28 -20.21 0.22
C ASN A 66 3.85 -19.55 1.49
N SER A 67 4.42 -18.35 1.35
CA SER A 67 5.22 -17.73 2.40
C SER A 67 4.71 -16.37 2.89
N ALA A 68 3.61 -15.86 2.35
CA ALA A 68 3.06 -14.57 2.75
C ALA A 68 1.59 -14.66 3.19
N ASP A 69 1.24 -13.84 4.18
CA ASP A 69 -0.14 -13.60 4.62
C ASP A 69 -0.45 -12.11 4.59
N LEU A 70 -1.67 -11.75 4.21
CA LEU A 70 -2.15 -10.37 4.12
C LEU A 70 -3.45 -10.20 4.88
N ARG A 71 -3.57 -9.12 5.64
CA ARG A 71 -4.81 -8.69 6.27
C ARG A 71 -5.27 -7.36 5.74
N THR A 72 -6.48 -7.32 5.20
CA THR A 72 -7.14 -6.08 4.75
C THR A 72 -8.30 -5.77 5.68
N LYS A 73 -8.36 -4.54 6.19
CA LYS A 73 -9.49 -4.00 6.94
C LYS A 73 -9.98 -2.75 6.24
N GLY A 74 -11.28 -2.58 6.15
CA GLY A 74 -11.86 -1.40 5.53
C GLY A 74 -13.24 -1.07 6.05
N TYR A 75 -13.73 0.08 5.62
CA TYR A 75 -15.09 0.54 5.88
C TYR A 75 -15.64 1.26 4.65
N GLU A 76 -16.95 1.20 4.54
CA GLU A 76 -17.72 1.91 3.51
C GLU A 76 -18.91 2.59 4.17
N LEU A 77 -19.19 3.82 3.79
CA LEU A 77 -20.31 4.59 4.30
C LEU A 77 -20.96 5.33 3.14
N THR A 78 -22.27 5.11 2.97
CA THR A 78 -23.08 5.82 1.98
C THR A 78 -24.28 6.44 2.69
N VAL A 79 -24.47 7.74 2.48
CA VAL A 79 -25.61 8.50 3.01
C VAL A 79 -26.32 9.15 1.85
N ASN A 80 -27.63 8.94 1.75
CA ASN A 80 -28.47 9.58 0.75
C ASN A 80 -29.62 10.30 1.43
N TRP A 81 -29.84 11.54 1.02
CA TRP A 81 -30.99 12.33 1.37
C TRP A 81 -31.78 12.69 0.13
N ARG A 82 -33.11 12.49 0.17
CA ARG A 82 -34.05 12.88 -0.88
C ARG A 82 -35.22 13.61 -0.27
N ASP A 83 -35.61 14.73 -0.86
CA ASP A 83 -36.79 15.46 -0.41
C ASP A 83 -37.44 16.18 -1.59
N GLN A 84 -38.70 16.59 -1.36
CA GLN A 84 -39.49 17.36 -2.34
C GLN A 84 -40.27 18.47 -1.65
N PHE A 85 -40.39 19.60 -2.29
CA PHE A 85 -41.19 20.72 -1.83
C PHE A 85 -41.79 21.49 -3.02
N GLN A 86 -42.72 22.42 -2.73
CA GLN A 86 -43.29 23.29 -3.76
C GLN A 86 -42.39 24.52 -3.94
N LEU A 87 -41.88 24.73 -5.16
CA LEU A 87 -41.15 25.93 -5.54
C LEU A 87 -41.93 26.70 -6.62
N ALA A 88 -42.36 27.93 -6.33
CA ALA A 88 -43.16 28.75 -7.23
C ALA A 88 -44.43 28.05 -7.76
N GLY A 89 -45.09 27.23 -6.92
CA GLY A 89 -46.29 26.47 -7.29
C GLY A 89 -46.04 25.21 -8.13
N LYS A 90 -44.79 24.83 -8.32
CA LYS A 90 -44.39 23.59 -9.03
C LYS A 90 -43.67 22.64 -8.08
N PRO A 91 -43.84 21.33 -8.23
CA PRO A 91 -43.08 20.36 -7.42
C PRO A 91 -41.60 20.42 -7.79
N PHE A 92 -40.75 20.51 -6.76
CA PHE A 92 -39.31 20.45 -6.87
C PHE A 92 -38.80 19.29 -6.02
N GLU A 93 -38.08 18.36 -6.66
CA GLU A 93 -37.46 17.21 -6.01
C GLU A 93 -35.93 17.35 -6.08
N TYR A 94 -35.25 17.01 -4.99
CA TYR A 94 -33.80 17.00 -4.95
C TYR A 94 -33.29 15.77 -4.19
N SER A 95 -32.08 15.34 -4.52
CA SER A 95 -31.35 14.32 -3.79
C SER A 95 -29.89 14.73 -3.60
N ILE A 96 -29.37 14.41 -2.41
CA ILE A 96 -27.96 14.64 -2.07
C ILE A 96 -27.42 13.32 -1.58
N GLY A 97 -26.33 12.86 -2.20
CA GLY A 97 -25.62 11.64 -1.82
C GLY A 97 -24.18 11.95 -1.40
N PHE A 98 -23.73 11.24 -0.39
CA PHE A 98 -22.34 11.23 0.08
C PHE A 98 -21.89 9.80 0.28
N ASN A 99 -20.69 9.48 -0.18
CA ASN A 99 -20.04 8.21 0.09
C ASN A 99 -18.58 8.43 0.48
N ILE A 100 -18.10 7.61 1.39
CA ILE A 100 -16.71 7.53 1.79
C ILE A 100 -16.35 6.08 2.05
N SER A 101 -15.19 5.67 1.56
CA SER A 101 -14.61 4.35 1.86
C SER A 101 -13.12 4.48 2.01
N ASP A 102 -12.55 3.63 2.85
CA ASP A 102 -11.11 3.51 3.00
C ASP A 102 -10.76 2.09 3.43
N TYR A 103 -9.54 1.66 3.13
CA TYR A 103 -9.03 0.36 3.54
C TYR A 103 -7.54 0.41 3.80
N LYS A 104 -7.09 -0.50 4.66
CA LYS A 104 -5.69 -0.71 4.98
C LYS A 104 -5.36 -2.19 4.84
N SER A 105 -4.32 -2.49 4.06
CA SER A 105 -3.80 -3.83 3.86
C SER A 105 -2.41 -3.94 4.49
N VAL A 106 -2.27 -4.87 5.43
CA VAL A 106 -1.01 -5.08 6.17
C VAL A 106 -0.54 -6.52 5.97
N ILE A 107 0.72 -6.67 5.67
CA ILE A 107 1.39 -7.97 5.58
C ILE A 107 1.53 -8.54 6.99
N THR A 108 0.93 -9.70 7.25
CA THR A 108 0.93 -10.34 8.57
C THR A 108 1.95 -11.46 8.68
N LYS A 109 2.49 -11.93 7.55
CA LYS A 109 3.58 -12.90 7.47
C LYS A 109 4.37 -12.67 6.20
N TYR A 110 5.69 -12.60 6.30
CA TYR A 110 6.63 -12.55 5.18
C TYR A 110 8.04 -12.88 5.66
N ASP A 111 8.83 -13.56 4.84
CA ASP A 111 10.19 -13.95 5.21
C ASP A 111 11.22 -12.84 4.95
N ASN A 112 11.14 -11.77 5.73
CA ASN A 112 12.12 -10.67 5.78
C ASN A 112 12.22 -10.11 7.21
N PRO A 113 12.76 -10.89 8.17
CA PRO A 113 12.80 -10.49 9.58
C PRO A 113 13.70 -9.27 9.84
N GLU A 114 14.70 -9.06 9.00
CA GLU A 114 15.62 -7.93 9.10
C GLU A 114 15.11 -6.66 8.44
N ARG A 115 13.93 -6.70 7.79
CA ARG A 115 13.36 -5.61 7.00
C ARG A 115 14.35 -5.05 5.97
N SER A 116 15.08 -5.94 5.34
CA SER A 116 16.05 -5.57 4.31
C SER A 116 15.34 -4.99 3.09
N PHE A 117 15.81 -3.87 2.57
CA PHE A 117 15.32 -3.26 1.32
C PHE A 117 15.68 -4.08 0.07
N ALA A 118 16.50 -5.13 0.21
CA ALA A 118 16.74 -6.06 -0.88
C ALA A 118 15.52 -6.96 -1.16
N LYS A 119 14.58 -7.05 -0.23
CA LYS A 119 13.28 -7.69 -0.39
C LYS A 119 12.20 -6.63 -0.35
N ASP A 120 11.23 -6.71 -1.27
CA ASP A 120 10.20 -5.69 -1.47
C ASP A 120 9.24 -5.56 -0.28
N TYR A 121 9.08 -6.62 0.52
CA TYR A 121 8.08 -6.70 1.57
C TYR A 121 8.67 -7.15 2.92
N TYR A 122 7.98 -6.81 4.01
CA TYR A 122 8.30 -7.28 5.36
C TYR A 122 7.02 -7.39 6.21
N GLU A 123 7.08 -8.18 7.27
CA GLU A 123 5.96 -8.33 8.22
C GLU A 123 5.67 -7.00 8.93
N GLY A 124 4.39 -6.60 8.91
CA GLY A 124 3.91 -5.32 9.44
C GLY A 124 3.89 -4.18 8.42
N MET A 125 4.39 -4.39 7.20
CA MET A 125 4.33 -3.41 6.12
C MET A 125 2.90 -3.18 5.66
N GLU A 126 2.55 -1.92 5.46
CA GLU A 126 1.31 -1.53 4.78
C GLU A 126 1.52 -1.54 3.27
N ILE A 127 0.61 -2.21 2.53
CA ILE A 127 0.69 -2.21 1.06
C ILE A 127 0.47 -0.80 0.54
N GLY A 128 1.38 -0.34 -0.31
CA GLY A 128 1.40 1.03 -0.81
C GLY A 128 2.28 1.98 -0.01
N GLU A 129 2.97 1.51 1.02
CA GLU A 129 3.97 2.27 1.76
C GLU A 129 5.12 2.69 0.81
N ILE A 130 5.41 3.98 0.80
CA ILE A 130 6.45 4.56 -0.04
C ILE A 130 7.58 5.04 0.86
N TRP A 131 8.77 4.49 0.62
CA TRP A 131 9.98 4.92 1.30
C TRP A 131 10.68 6.00 0.51
N GLY A 132 11.19 7.01 1.21
CA GLY A 132 11.94 8.10 0.62
C GLY A 132 12.78 8.82 1.66
N PHE A 133 13.69 9.65 1.20
CA PHE A 133 14.44 10.52 2.08
C PHE A 133 13.59 11.71 2.50
N VAL A 134 13.67 12.07 3.77
CA VAL A 134 13.09 13.33 4.27
C VAL A 134 14.05 14.46 3.92
N THR A 135 13.55 15.45 3.18
CA THR A 135 14.35 16.62 2.80
C THR A 135 14.34 17.66 3.91
N ASP A 136 15.49 18.26 4.20
CA ASP A 136 15.64 19.37 5.16
C ASP A 136 15.69 20.74 4.45
N GLY A 137 14.99 20.85 3.32
CA GLY A 137 14.90 22.06 2.50
C GLY A 137 15.96 22.15 1.42
N PHE A 138 16.40 23.37 1.13
CA PHE A 138 17.39 23.66 0.08
C PHE A 138 18.61 24.35 0.67
N PHE A 139 19.78 24.08 0.12
CA PHE A 139 20.99 24.84 0.43
C PHE A 139 20.82 26.29 0.01
N LYS A 140 21.07 27.23 0.91
CA LYS A 140 20.90 28.68 0.64
C LYS A 140 22.12 29.26 -0.06
N THR A 141 23.30 28.70 0.19
CA THR A 141 24.56 29.14 -0.42
C THR A 141 25.45 27.96 -0.77
N ASP A 142 26.41 28.17 -1.68
CA ASP A 142 27.40 27.17 -2.06
C ASP A 142 28.34 26.82 -0.90
N GLU A 143 28.59 27.78 0.01
CA GLU A 143 29.40 27.55 1.21
C GLU A 143 28.71 26.59 2.18
N GLU A 144 27.39 26.74 2.37
CA GLU A 144 26.57 25.82 3.17
C GLU A 144 26.62 24.40 2.58
N ALA A 145 26.41 24.26 1.27
CA ALA A 145 26.47 22.99 0.58
C ALA A 145 27.83 22.31 0.72
N LYS A 146 28.93 23.06 0.55
CA LYS A 146 30.30 22.56 0.75
C LYS A 146 30.62 22.19 2.19
N ALA A 147 30.08 22.91 3.16
CA ALA A 147 30.25 22.58 4.57
C ALA A 147 29.53 21.28 4.91
N TYR A 148 28.28 21.14 4.46
CA TYR A 148 27.48 19.93 4.66
C TYR A 148 28.12 18.68 4.04
N ALA A 149 28.67 18.79 2.81
CA ALA A 149 29.36 17.70 2.14
C ALA A 149 30.62 17.18 2.85
N LYS A 150 31.16 17.94 3.81
CA LYS A 150 32.27 17.48 4.67
C LYS A 150 31.82 16.66 5.87
N GLU A 151 30.57 16.85 6.30
CA GLU A 151 30.00 16.20 7.47
C GLU A 151 29.21 14.92 7.08
N VAL A 152 28.58 14.93 5.91
CA VAL A 152 27.70 13.85 5.46
C VAL A 152 28.15 13.34 4.09
N ASP A 153 28.56 12.07 4.05
CA ASP A 153 28.88 11.38 2.81
C ASP A 153 27.63 10.67 2.24
N LEU A 154 27.02 11.27 1.22
CA LEU A 154 25.90 10.68 0.46
C LEU A 154 26.33 10.20 -0.94
N SER A 155 27.60 10.05 -1.21
CA SER A 155 28.13 9.69 -2.54
C SER A 155 27.59 8.37 -3.07
N TYR A 156 27.23 7.44 -2.18
CA TYR A 156 26.68 6.13 -2.55
C TYR A 156 25.17 6.16 -2.84
N SER A 157 24.42 7.14 -2.32
CA SER A 157 22.95 7.24 -2.49
C SER A 157 22.55 8.16 -3.65
N SER A 158 23.31 9.23 -3.89
CA SER A 158 23.00 10.23 -4.92
C SER A 158 23.78 10.05 -6.23
N GLY A 159 24.63 9.02 -6.29
CA GLY A 159 25.63 8.90 -7.36
C GLY A 159 26.72 9.97 -7.25
N ARG A 160 27.74 9.90 -8.10
CA ARG A 160 28.74 10.96 -8.16
C ARG A 160 28.15 12.18 -8.85
N LEU A 161 27.65 13.12 -8.06
CA LEU A 161 27.46 14.48 -8.57
C LEU A 161 28.84 15.04 -8.93
N THR A 162 29.11 15.14 -10.21
CA THR A 162 30.34 15.81 -10.73
C THR A 162 30.19 17.29 -10.40
N GLY A 163 30.83 17.74 -9.31
CA GLY A 163 30.81 19.14 -8.88
C GLY A 163 30.32 19.38 -7.45
N GLY A 164 29.76 18.39 -6.80
CA GLY A 164 29.19 18.52 -5.46
C GLY A 164 27.85 19.24 -5.45
N TRP A 165 27.30 19.49 -4.27
CA TRP A 165 26.07 20.24 -4.10
C TRP A 165 26.30 21.74 -4.16
N LEU A 166 25.30 22.45 -4.68
CA LEU A 166 25.28 23.90 -4.87
C LEU A 166 24.06 24.52 -4.18
N ALA A 167 24.04 25.84 -4.09
CA ALA A 167 22.86 26.58 -3.66
C ALA A 167 21.65 26.23 -4.54
N GLY A 168 20.52 25.91 -3.90
CA GLY A 168 19.28 25.50 -4.57
C GLY A 168 19.10 23.99 -4.71
N ASP A 169 20.11 23.17 -4.41
CA ASP A 169 19.97 21.71 -4.33
C ASP A 169 19.22 21.31 -3.04
N LEU A 170 18.56 20.16 -3.08
CA LEU A 170 17.88 19.58 -1.92
C LEU A 170 18.89 19.12 -0.85
N LYS A 171 18.55 19.44 0.39
CA LYS A 171 19.33 19.04 1.56
C LYS A 171 18.68 17.83 2.28
#